data_175a93eb293ccbb214d7a70e87e2af27
#
_entry.id   175a93eb293ccbb214d7a70e87e2af27
#
_cell.length_a   1.000
_cell.length_b   1.000
_cell.length_c   1.000
_cell.angle_alpha   90.00
_cell.angle_beta   90.00
_cell.angle_gamma   90.00
#
_symmetry.space_group_name_H-M   'P 1'
#
loop_
_entity.id
_entity.type
_entity.pdbx_description
1 polymer ?
#
loop_
_entity_poly.entity_id
_entity_poly.type
_entity_poly.pdbx_seq_one_letter_code
_entity_poly.pdbx_strand_id
1 'polypeptide(L)'
;MVRLKLFLIFMLYSVFVFSVNSNVLFIDTNEELALTEHAQFAISNTSVLTGRENWVNEPSGLDRKPTQYLHFKIEVKSNSSRPTPVWFNITFPAIKHLQVSDGRRVWNTGDALTFSTREINLPNYHFPSILPANDSVTFTGHMRGEILRYNFSLATPEKVINDYVDTLQRDMAFFGAMAILTALSFLVFFATRKIAFLSFAVFILATTFWFFRVFGYAFEILWPQTPELNDISYAVSIYALLLSAFGVIVTVLKRPGRQIYGEKFIKWFCYLLPLIGIAVWQTLGLDLALQLPVLLFFPYLLISVLVIIVEHKRGSDIAKRFAFAMLPITLSSIFLVLIVLNNTLSTWDPVATFMAGILLTCMFMIVITSNYLIKRLQKERDAEKEVARMKSEQTSILESLVKERTLELEQSNRMLAELASKDALTNLPNRRSVDLFVDASFESLVGGDRNIAVALIDLDHFKTINDSFGHNVGDIVLKKVANTLDALNGDNMLAGRFGGEEFAIIARDMDDNTFYNMLNNVHDDINGLSLSELEDRTVGASIGYTMCTGQTDVVDAFRRADKALYIAKNKGRNCIVRAKKGE
;
A
#
# COMPACT_ATOMS: atom_id res chain seq x y z
N MET A 1 35.37 9.36 -32.81
CA MET A 1 34.56 10.53 -32.45
C MET A 1 34.16 11.40 -33.65
N VAL A 2 35.07 11.77 -34.53
CA VAL A 2 34.77 12.59 -35.73
C VAL A 2 33.81 11.87 -36.70
N ARG A 3 33.96 10.58 -36.93
CA ARG A 3 33.07 9.81 -37.83
C ARG A 3 31.63 9.62 -37.30
N LEU A 4 31.43 9.60 -36.01
CA LEU A 4 30.08 9.53 -35.41
C LEU A 4 29.39 10.91 -35.44
N LYS A 5 30.14 12.00 -35.29
CA LYS A 5 29.65 13.37 -35.54
C LYS A 5 29.26 13.56 -36.99
N LEU A 6 30.06 13.04 -37.94
CA LEU A 6 29.75 13.08 -39.36
C LEU A 6 28.51 12.23 -39.72
N PHE A 7 28.32 11.07 -39.10
CA PHE A 7 27.15 10.22 -39.35
C PHE A 7 25.85 10.83 -38.81
N LEU A 8 25.89 11.42 -37.59
CA LEU A 8 24.75 12.17 -37.03
C LEU A 8 24.47 13.47 -37.75
N ILE A 9 25.51 14.17 -38.25
CA ILE A 9 25.40 15.35 -39.07
C ILE A 9 24.91 14.99 -40.49
N PHE A 10 25.35 13.83 -41.03
CA PHE A 10 24.90 13.35 -42.34
C PHE A 10 23.43 12.87 -42.31
N MET A 11 22.97 12.30 -41.19
CA MET A 11 21.54 12.01 -40.96
C MET A 11 20.67 13.27 -40.80
N LEU A 12 21.27 14.43 -40.46
CA LEU A 12 20.59 15.70 -40.30
C LEU A 12 20.68 16.61 -41.54
N TYR A 13 21.45 16.25 -42.57
CA TYR A 13 21.84 17.16 -43.66
C TYR A 13 21.71 16.61 -45.08
N SER A 14 21.05 15.49 -45.31
CA SER A 14 20.76 15.10 -46.69
C SER A 14 19.50 15.79 -47.23
N VAL A 15 19.60 17.09 -47.46
CA VAL A 15 18.63 17.84 -48.27
C VAL A 15 19.13 17.87 -49.69
N PHE A 16 18.36 17.30 -50.60
CA PHE A 16 18.60 17.39 -52.06
C PHE A 16 18.44 18.84 -52.51
N VAL A 17 19.47 19.34 -53.17
CA VAL A 17 19.51 20.68 -53.78
C VAL A 17 18.70 20.69 -55.05
N PHE A 18 17.60 21.42 -55.10
CA PHE A 18 17.05 21.95 -56.36
C PHE A 18 17.45 23.40 -56.48
N SER A 19 18.20 23.77 -57.54
CA SER A 19 18.49 25.15 -57.86
C SER A 19 17.22 25.83 -58.35
N VAL A 20 16.66 26.72 -57.53
CA VAL A 20 15.56 27.59 -57.92
C VAL A 20 16.15 28.94 -58.33
N ASN A 21 15.87 29.37 -59.54
CA ASN A 21 16.17 30.72 -60.03
C ASN A 21 15.53 31.75 -59.12
N SER A 22 16.34 32.66 -58.59
CA SER A 22 15.93 33.80 -57.79
C SER A 22 15.10 34.74 -58.65
N ASN A 23 13.79 34.62 -58.65
CA ASN A 23 12.96 35.70 -59.17
C ASN A 23 11.50 35.62 -58.70
N VAL A 24 11.09 36.68 -58.01
CA VAL A 24 9.77 37.27 -57.99
C VAL A 24 8.60 36.32 -57.75
N LEU A 25 8.10 36.36 -56.54
CA LEU A 25 6.89 35.66 -56.12
C LEU A 25 5.64 36.53 -56.29
N PHE A 26 4.54 35.90 -56.72
CA PHE A 26 3.25 36.56 -56.92
C PHE A 26 2.28 36.06 -55.84
N ILE A 27 1.49 36.96 -55.27
CA ILE A 27 0.51 36.64 -54.26
C ILE A 27 -0.88 36.56 -54.89
N ASP A 28 -1.53 35.42 -54.78
CA ASP A 28 -2.98 35.33 -54.81
C ASP A 28 -3.50 35.48 -53.35
N THR A 29 -4.57 36.27 -53.16
CA THR A 29 -4.97 36.86 -51.88
C THR A 29 -5.43 35.88 -50.82
N ASN A 30 -5.53 34.57 -51.11
CA ASN A 30 -6.08 33.56 -50.19
C ASN A 30 -5.10 32.49 -49.71
N GLU A 31 -3.85 32.49 -50.19
CA GLU A 31 -2.86 31.46 -49.81
C GLU A 31 -1.69 32.08 -49.05
N GLU A 32 -1.12 31.28 -48.11
CA GLU A 32 0.14 31.61 -47.46
C GLU A 32 1.29 31.33 -48.43
N LEU A 33 2.11 32.33 -48.67
CA LEU A 33 3.26 32.23 -49.56
C LEU A 33 4.52 31.89 -48.77
N ALA A 34 5.08 30.68 -48.96
CA ALA A 34 6.35 30.30 -48.38
C ALA A 34 7.52 31.06 -49.04
N LEU A 35 8.31 31.74 -48.24
CA LEU A 35 9.39 32.62 -48.70
C LEU A 35 10.79 32.11 -48.40
N THR A 36 10.92 31.08 -47.58
CA THR A 36 12.21 30.60 -47.07
C THR A 36 13.19 30.20 -48.18
N GLU A 37 12.69 29.54 -49.24
CA GLU A 37 13.50 29.11 -50.39
C GLU A 37 13.94 30.24 -51.30
N HIS A 38 13.35 31.42 -51.15
CA HIS A 38 13.61 32.61 -51.94
C HIS A 38 14.44 33.64 -51.20
N ALA A 39 14.81 33.34 -49.96
CA ALA A 39 15.62 34.23 -49.14
C ALA A 39 17.11 34.13 -49.50
N GLN A 40 17.79 35.26 -49.52
CA GLN A 40 19.23 35.32 -49.53
C GLN A 40 19.78 35.52 -48.13
N PHE A 41 20.88 34.84 -47.80
CA PHE A 41 21.45 34.84 -46.47
C PHE A 41 22.91 35.27 -46.47
N ALA A 42 23.35 35.98 -45.43
CA ALA A 42 24.74 36.32 -45.18
C ALA A 42 25.06 36.23 -43.67
N ILE A 43 26.30 35.94 -43.32
CA ILE A 43 26.75 35.91 -41.92
C ILE A 43 27.66 37.07 -41.64
N SER A 44 27.46 37.70 -40.47
CA SER A 44 28.30 38.78 -39.97
C SER A 44 28.54 38.63 -38.47
N ASN A 45 29.65 39.16 -37.98
CA ASN A 45 29.94 39.27 -36.55
C ASN A 45 29.20 40.46 -35.90
N THR A 46 28.63 41.34 -36.69
CA THR A 46 27.93 42.57 -36.26
C THR A 46 26.51 42.60 -36.79
N SER A 47 25.64 43.34 -36.14
CA SER A 47 24.26 43.58 -36.63
C SER A 47 24.20 44.46 -37.87
N VAL A 48 25.29 45.09 -38.25
CA VAL A 48 25.40 45.99 -39.40
C VAL A 48 26.26 45.32 -40.48
N LEU A 49 25.73 45.32 -41.72
CA LEU A 49 26.45 44.83 -42.90
C LEU A 49 27.54 45.81 -43.32
N THR A 50 28.69 45.28 -43.68
CA THR A 50 29.86 46.08 -44.14
C THR A 50 29.87 46.27 -45.67
N GLY A 51 28.92 45.60 -46.38
CA GLY A 51 28.82 45.62 -47.86
C GLY A 51 29.79 44.68 -48.57
N ARG A 52 30.52 43.83 -47.80
CA ARG A 52 31.46 42.81 -48.31
C ARG A 52 31.02 41.40 -48.08
N GLU A 53 29.80 41.20 -47.55
CA GLU A 53 29.26 39.90 -47.22
C GLU A 53 28.90 39.10 -48.48
N ASN A 54 29.22 37.81 -48.43
CA ASN A 54 28.81 36.87 -49.47
C ASN A 54 27.37 36.40 -49.20
N TRP A 55 26.44 36.80 -50.08
CA TRP A 55 25.06 36.35 -50.04
C TRP A 55 24.91 34.98 -50.69
N VAL A 56 24.26 34.08 -50.05
CA VAL A 56 23.94 32.73 -50.52
C VAL A 56 22.44 32.47 -50.45
N ASN A 57 21.93 31.66 -51.36
CA ASN A 57 20.49 31.33 -51.39
C ASN A 57 20.12 30.25 -50.34
N GLU A 58 21.12 29.55 -49.82
CA GLU A 58 20.89 28.52 -48.79
C GLU A 58 21.81 28.72 -47.60
N PRO A 59 21.27 28.76 -46.36
CA PRO A 59 22.10 28.91 -45.17
C PRO A 59 22.87 27.65 -44.79
N SER A 60 22.54 26.49 -45.38
CA SER A 60 23.23 25.21 -45.15
C SER A 60 24.71 25.22 -45.55
N GLY A 61 25.11 26.15 -46.45
CA GLY A 61 26.51 26.37 -46.83
C GLY A 61 27.28 27.30 -45.91
N LEU A 62 26.65 27.87 -44.90
CA LEU A 62 27.25 28.86 -44.01
C LEU A 62 27.62 28.22 -42.66
N ASP A 63 28.91 28.16 -42.31
CA ASP A 63 29.40 27.72 -40.99
C ASP A 63 29.23 28.90 -39.99
N ARG A 64 28.04 28.96 -39.35
CA ARG A 64 27.67 30.03 -38.43
C ARG A 64 27.96 29.63 -36.97
N LYS A 65 28.59 30.52 -36.21
CA LYS A 65 28.69 30.43 -34.74
C LYS A 65 27.46 31.05 -34.09
N PRO A 66 27.02 30.59 -32.90
CA PRO A 66 25.86 31.15 -32.18
C PRO A 66 25.93 32.63 -31.90
N THR A 67 27.15 33.18 -31.80
CA THR A 67 27.41 34.62 -31.57
C THR A 67 27.27 35.51 -32.80
N GLN A 68 27.20 34.90 -33.99
CA GLN A 68 27.12 35.64 -35.27
C GLN A 68 25.67 35.89 -35.67
N TYR A 69 25.45 37.00 -36.38
CA TYR A 69 24.17 37.35 -36.94
C TYR A 69 23.99 36.67 -38.29
N LEU A 70 22.80 36.13 -38.50
CA LEU A 70 22.34 35.65 -39.79
C LEU A 70 21.47 36.78 -40.40
N HIS A 71 21.97 37.40 -41.45
CA HIS A 71 21.24 38.40 -42.22
C HIS A 71 20.42 37.70 -43.30
N PHE A 72 19.26 38.24 -43.61
CA PHE A 72 18.41 37.78 -44.68
C PHE A 72 17.89 38.93 -45.52
N LYS A 73 17.61 38.66 -46.79
CA LYS A 73 17.00 39.57 -47.74
C LYS A 73 16.03 38.80 -48.62
N ILE A 74 14.81 39.27 -48.74
CA ILE A 74 13.74 38.65 -49.52
C ILE A 74 13.03 39.76 -50.32
N GLU A 75 12.98 39.61 -51.63
CA GLU A 75 12.22 40.53 -52.51
C GLU A 75 10.90 39.86 -52.89
N VAL A 76 9.79 40.58 -52.64
CA VAL A 76 8.43 40.15 -52.97
C VAL A 76 7.80 41.12 -53.88
N LYS A 77 7.31 40.67 -55.03
CA LYS A 77 6.63 41.51 -56.02
C LYS A 77 5.13 41.25 -56.00
N SER A 78 4.35 42.33 -56.04
CA SER A 78 2.90 42.26 -56.07
C SER A 78 2.40 42.30 -57.53
N ASN A 79 1.47 41.44 -57.89
CA ASN A 79 0.69 41.48 -59.12
C ASN A 79 -0.69 42.13 -58.91
N SER A 80 -0.98 42.57 -57.70
CA SER A 80 -2.25 43.21 -57.39
C SER A 80 -2.28 44.64 -57.99
N SER A 81 -3.39 45.01 -58.58
CA SER A 81 -3.63 46.38 -59.05
C SER A 81 -3.92 47.38 -57.92
N ARG A 82 -4.04 46.89 -56.67
CA ARG A 82 -4.27 47.71 -55.47
C ARG A 82 -3.25 47.37 -54.41
N PRO A 83 -2.87 48.32 -53.54
CA PRO A 83 -2.05 48.00 -52.36
C PRO A 83 -2.74 46.96 -51.46
N THR A 84 -2.02 45.91 -51.08
CA THR A 84 -2.57 44.78 -50.30
C THR A 84 -1.89 44.75 -48.95
N PRO A 85 -2.65 44.82 -47.84
CA PRO A 85 -2.10 44.59 -46.50
C PRO A 85 -1.66 43.15 -46.34
N VAL A 86 -0.43 42.94 -45.88
CA VAL A 86 0.17 41.62 -45.66
C VAL A 86 0.97 41.60 -44.38
N TRP A 87 1.11 40.43 -43.81
CA TRP A 87 2.03 40.21 -42.70
C TRP A 87 3.18 39.33 -43.16
N PHE A 88 4.40 39.83 -42.93
CA PHE A 88 5.60 39.00 -43.06
C PHE A 88 5.78 38.21 -41.77
N ASN A 89 5.80 36.89 -41.86
CA ASN A 89 5.77 35.98 -40.72
C ASN A 89 7.09 35.24 -40.59
N ILE A 90 7.54 35.08 -39.35
CA ILE A 90 8.66 34.21 -38.96
C ILE A 90 8.16 33.26 -37.90
N THR A 91 7.99 31.97 -38.29
CA THR A 91 7.39 30.94 -37.44
C THR A 91 8.46 30.23 -36.63
N PHE A 92 9.02 30.87 -35.63
CA PHE A 92 9.82 30.26 -34.59
C PHE A 92 9.93 31.19 -33.38
N PRO A 93 9.30 30.87 -32.24
CA PRO A 93 9.18 31.81 -31.13
C PRO A 93 10.47 32.05 -30.33
N ALA A 94 11.54 31.28 -30.55
CA ALA A 94 12.75 31.31 -29.74
C ALA A 94 13.98 31.95 -30.39
N ILE A 95 13.78 32.99 -31.22
CA ILE A 95 14.86 33.82 -31.79
C ILE A 95 15.25 34.87 -30.76
N LYS A 96 16.50 34.87 -30.25
CA LYS A 96 16.93 35.79 -29.18
C LYS A 96 16.86 37.26 -29.57
N HIS A 97 17.40 37.59 -30.75
CA HIS A 97 17.38 38.95 -31.31
C HIS A 97 16.96 38.88 -32.76
N LEU A 98 15.97 39.64 -33.11
CA LEU A 98 15.40 39.70 -34.43
C LEU A 98 15.15 41.18 -34.81
N GLN A 99 15.72 41.60 -35.90
CA GLN A 99 15.39 42.84 -36.54
C GLN A 99 14.86 42.56 -37.95
N VAL A 100 13.77 43.21 -38.31
CA VAL A 100 13.15 43.13 -39.65
C VAL A 100 12.88 44.53 -40.14
N SER A 101 13.02 44.76 -41.46
CA SER A 101 12.66 45.99 -42.11
C SER A 101 11.98 45.71 -43.46
N ASP A 102 10.96 46.47 -43.80
CA ASP A 102 10.32 46.48 -45.13
C ASP A 102 10.77 47.69 -46.00
N GLY A 103 11.86 48.35 -45.58
CA GLY A 103 12.36 49.58 -46.22
C GLY A 103 11.65 50.87 -45.75
N ARG A 104 10.50 50.76 -45.09
CA ARG A 104 9.72 51.90 -44.53
C ARG A 104 9.73 51.92 -43.02
N ARG A 105 9.70 50.73 -42.42
CA ARG A 105 9.69 50.49 -40.95
C ARG A 105 10.78 49.52 -40.55
N VAL A 106 11.21 49.64 -39.30
CA VAL A 106 12.16 48.72 -38.69
C VAL A 106 11.57 48.24 -37.39
N TRP A 107 11.46 46.93 -37.24
CA TRP A 107 11.00 46.27 -36.04
C TRP A 107 12.17 45.58 -35.35
N ASN A 108 12.26 45.77 -34.03
CA ASN A 108 13.25 45.12 -33.19
C ASN A 108 12.52 44.30 -32.12
N THR A 109 12.70 43.00 -32.14
CA THR A 109 12.05 42.08 -31.21
C THR A 109 12.93 40.86 -30.98
N GLY A 110 12.45 39.91 -30.23
CA GLY A 110 13.14 38.63 -29.95
C GLY A 110 12.82 38.10 -28.57
N ASP A 111 13.24 36.89 -28.34
CA ASP A 111 12.98 36.14 -27.11
C ASP A 111 13.86 36.65 -25.92
N ALA A 112 14.91 37.44 -26.22
CA ALA A 112 15.73 38.15 -25.23
C ALA A 112 15.20 39.55 -24.88
N LEU A 113 14.12 39.99 -25.53
CA LEU A 113 13.43 41.25 -25.26
C LEU A 113 12.05 40.95 -24.67
N THR A 114 11.43 41.94 -24.01
CA THR A 114 10.08 41.78 -23.45
C THR A 114 9.05 41.43 -24.55
N PHE A 115 8.04 40.63 -24.18
CA PHE A 115 7.02 40.18 -25.15
C PHE A 115 6.30 41.34 -25.86
N SER A 116 6.16 42.47 -25.18
CA SER A 116 5.58 43.69 -25.70
C SER A 116 6.35 44.32 -26.87
N THR A 117 7.56 43.86 -27.20
CA THR A 117 8.32 44.28 -28.39
C THR A 117 7.80 43.66 -29.68
N ARG A 118 6.93 42.66 -29.59
CA ARG A 118 6.24 42.06 -30.74
C ARG A 118 5.16 43.04 -31.25
N GLU A 119 5.20 43.35 -32.51
CA GLU A 119 4.21 44.27 -33.14
C GLU A 119 2.78 43.68 -33.04
N ILE A 120 2.67 42.39 -33.23
CA ILE A 120 1.44 41.62 -33.01
C ILE A 120 1.67 40.70 -31.81
N ASN A 121 0.77 40.76 -30.82
CA ASN A 121 0.85 39.95 -29.59
C ASN A 121 0.50 38.48 -29.86
N LEU A 122 1.34 37.79 -30.62
CA LEU A 122 1.23 36.36 -30.92
C LEU A 122 2.54 35.64 -30.59
N PRO A 123 2.53 34.34 -30.35
CA PRO A 123 3.72 33.55 -30.01
C PRO A 123 4.82 33.59 -31.09
N ASN A 124 4.47 33.67 -32.36
CA ASN A 124 5.38 33.86 -33.49
C ASN A 124 5.58 35.33 -33.81
N TYR A 125 6.50 35.64 -34.72
CA TYR A 125 6.80 37.01 -35.11
C TYR A 125 6.05 37.37 -36.39
N HIS A 126 5.25 38.45 -36.34
CA HIS A 126 4.42 38.94 -37.43
C HIS A 126 4.69 40.43 -37.62
N PHE A 127 5.02 40.83 -38.85
CA PHE A 127 5.42 42.18 -39.21
C PHE A 127 4.44 42.74 -40.24
N PRO A 128 3.53 43.64 -39.82
CA PRO A 128 2.55 44.24 -40.73
C PRO A 128 3.22 45.12 -41.78
N SER A 129 2.94 44.88 -43.07
CA SER A 129 3.43 45.66 -44.20
C SER A 129 2.34 45.83 -45.23
N ILE A 130 2.59 46.65 -46.21
CA ILE A 130 1.69 46.92 -47.36
C ILE A 130 2.47 46.65 -48.65
N LEU A 131 2.03 45.65 -49.40
CA LEU A 131 2.55 45.47 -50.77
C LEU A 131 1.96 46.52 -51.70
N PRO A 132 2.79 47.32 -52.37
CA PRO A 132 2.33 48.28 -53.30
C PRO A 132 1.75 47.61 -54.55
N ALA A 133 0.88 48.34 -55.28
CA ALA A 133 0.29 47.83 -56.51
C ALA A 133 1.34 47.70 -57.62
N ASN A 134 1.46 46.52 -58.25
CA ASN A 134 2.38 46.18 -59.32
C ASN A 134 3.86 46.57 -59.06
N ASP A 135 4.29 46.55 -57.79
CA ASP A 135 5.64 46.96 -57.41
C ASP A 135 6.20 45.89 -56.40
N SER A 136 7.43 46.06 -55.93
CA SER A 136 8.10 45.15 -55.04
C SER A 136 8.38 45.76 -53.66
N VAL A 137 8.39 44.88 -52.63
CA VAL A 137 8.88 45.17 -51.29
C VAL A 137 10.03 44.27 -51.00
N THR A 138 11.11 44.79 -50.45
CA THR A 138 12.24 44.01 -49.98
C THR A 138 12.24 43.97 -48.48
N PHE A 139 12.00 42.78 -47.94
CA PHE A 139 12.18 42.50 -46.50
C PHE A 139 13.65 42.19 -46.25
N THR A 140 14.25 42.93 -45.33
CA THR A 140 15.63 42.71 -44.88
C THR A 140 15.64 42.58 -43.37
N GLY A 141 16.60 41.88 -42.87
CA GLY A 141 16.73 41.75 -41.40
C GLY A 141 17.94 40.95 -40.98
N HIS A 142 18.09 40.83 -39.70
CA HIS A 142 19.07 39.94 -39.13
C HIS A 142 18.50 39.26 -37.87
N MET A 143 18.96 38.06 -37.64
CA MET A 143 18.57 37.29 -36.48
C MET A 143 19.79 36.67 -35.81
N ARG A 144 19.70 36.53 -34.47
CA ARG A 144 20.72 35.89 -33.66
C ARG A 144 20.04 34.97 -32.62
N GLY A 145 20.60 33.80 -32.46
CA GLY A 145 20.14 32.79 -31.52
C GLY A 145 21.00 31.54 -31.61
N GLU A 146 20.90 30.66 -30.64
CA GLU A 146 21.70 29.44 -30.59
C GLU A 146 21.24 28.42 -31.62
N ILE A 147 19.94 28.21 -31.69
CA ILE A 147 19.29 27.33 -32.65
C ILE A 147 18.39 28.24 -33.50
N LEU A 148 18.82 28.58 -34.70
CA LEU A 148 17.97 29.29 -35.63
C LEU A 148 17.22 28.27 -36.50
N ARG A 149 15.94 28.15 -36.19
CA ARG A 149 14.95 27.58 -37.10
C ARG A 149 14.05 28.71 -37.50
N TYR A 150 13.81 28.86 -38.77
CA TYR A 150 12.95 29.91 -39.29
C TYR A 150 12.23 29.40 -40.53
N ASN A 151 10.98 29.79 -40.62
CA ASN A 151 10.22 29.65 -41.85
C ASN A 151 9.67 31.04 -42.14
N PHE A 152 10.03 31.59 -43.27
CA PHE A 152 9.52 32.89 -43.74
C PHE A 152 8.29 32.66 -44.58
N SER A 153 7.23 33.38 -44.26
CA SER A 153 6.01 33.37 -45.06
C SER A 153 5.39 34.76 -45.15
N LEU A 154 4.54 34.92 -46.11
CA LEU A 154 3.74 36.12 -46.31
C LEU A 154 2.29 35.69 -46.46
N ALA A 155 1.40 36.34 -45.73
CA ALA A 155 -0.01 36.04 -45.81
C ALA A 155 -0.84 37.31 -45.48
N THR A 156 -2.11 37.29 -45.83
CA THR A 156 -3.04 38.33 -45.39
C THR A 156 -3.28 38.27 -43.89
N PRO A 157 -3.58 39.39 -43.22
CA PRO A 157 -3.90 39.41 -41.79
C PRO A 157 -5.01 38.40 -41.41
N GLU A 158 -6.04 38.31 -42.24
CA GLU A 158 -7.17 37.38 -42.03
C GLU A 158 -6.70 35.92 -42.04
N LYS A 159 -5.87 35.54 -43.00
CA LYS A 159 -5.32 34.18 -43.09
C LYS A 159 -4.48 33.83 -41.85
N VAL A 160 -3.56 34.73 -41.44
CA VAL A 160 -2.71 34.50 -40.25
C VAL A 160 -3.54 34.33 -38.98
N ILE A 161 -4.58 35.17 -38.81
CA ILE A 161 -5.46 35.09 -37.64
C ILE A 161 -6.24 33.78 -37.66
N ASN A 162 -6.80 33.35 -38.78
CA ASN A 162 -7.53 32.09 -38.89
C ASN A 162 -6.62 30.89 -38.60
N ASP A 163 -5.42 30.85 -39.18
CA ASP A 163 -4.45 29.77 -38.93
C ASP A 163 -3.97 29.76 -37.46
N TYR A 164 -3.86 30.92 -36.83
CA TYR A 164 -3.57 31.02 -35.41
C TYR A 164 -4.73 30.47 -34.55
N VAL A 165 -5.98 30.84 -34.89
CA VAL A 165 -7.17 30.32 -34.15
C VAL A 165 -7.26 28.82 -34.25
N ASP A 166 -7.05 28.23 -35.43
CA ASP A 166 -7.06 26.76 -35.61
C ASP A 166 -5.93 26.10 -34.79
N THR A 167 -4.74 26.68 -34.80
CA THR A 167 -3.60 26.23 -34.01
C THR A 167 -3.90 26.33 -32.52
N LEU A 168 -4.46 27.44 -32.07
CA LEU A 168 -4.83 27.67 -30.67
C LEU A 168 -5.90 26.67 -30.21
N GLN A 169 -6.93 26.41 -31.02
CA GLN A 169 -7.97 25.41 -30.67
C GLN A 169 -7.37 24.02 -30.48
N ARG A 170 -6.50 23.57 -31.39
CA ARG A 170 -5.78 22.31 -31.29
C ARG A 170 -4.93 22.24 -30.04
N ASP A 171 -4.15 23.27 -29.76
CA ASP A 171 -3.22 23.30 -28.64
C ASP A 171 -3.97 23.34 -27.29
N MET A 172 -5.06 24.12 -27.22
CA MET A 172 -5.91 24.16 -26.02
C MET A 172 -6.64 22.84 -25.79
N ALA A 173 -7.09 22.16 -26.85
CA ALA A 173 -7.66 20.79 -26.72
C ALA A 173 -6.63 19.80 -26.16
N PHE A 174 -5.38 19.87 -26.63
CA PHE A 174 -4.29 19.05 -26.09
C PHE A 174 -4.02 19.36 -24.61
N PHE A 175 -3.87 20.63 -24.23
CA PHE A 175 -3.63 21.03 -22.84
C PHE A 175 -4.80 20.65 -21.93
N GLY A 176 -6.04 20.80 -22.40
CA GLY A 176 -7.22 20.36 -21.67
C GLY A 176 -7.21 18.85 -21.41
N ALA A 177 -6.90 18.04 -22.42
CA ALA A 177 -6.78 16.59 -22.28
C ALA A 177 -5.65 16.21 -21.30
N MET A 178 -4.48 16.85 -21.38
CA MET A 178 -3.37 16.61 -20.45
C MET A 178 -3.73 17.01 -19.01
N ALA A 179 -4.49 18.10 -18.82
CA ALA A 179 -4.99 18.50 -17.50
C ALA A 179 -5.95 17.46 -16.91
N ILE A 180 -6.87 16.92 -17.71
CA ILE A 180 -7.78 15.83 -17.29
C ILE A 180 -6.99 14.58 -16.91
N LEU A 181 -6.01 14.16 -17.71
CA LEU A 181 -5.17 13.01 -17.40
C LEU A 181 -4.34 13.21 -16.13
N THR A 182 -3.86 14.43 -15.90
CA THR A 182 -3.16 14.79 -14.66
C THR A 182 -4.08 14.68 -13.46
N ALA A 183 -5.28 15.28 -13.53
CA ALA A 183 -6.28 15.20 -12.46
C ALA A 183 -6.68 13.75 -12.16
N LEU A 184 -6.91 12.94 -13.21
CA LEU A 184 -7.21 11.51 -13.07
C LEU A 184 -6.07 10.76 -12.39
N SER A 185 -4.82 11.05 -12.74
CA SER A 185 -3.65 10.42 -12.12
C SER A 185 -3.54 10.78 -10.63
N PHE A 186 -3.80 12.02 -10.24
CA PHE A 186 -3.88 12.43 -8.84
C PHE A 186 -5.03 11.76 -8.11
N LEU A 187 -6.22 11.70 -8.70
CA LEU A 187 -7.38 11.05 -8.09
C LEU A 187 -7.09 9.57 -7.80
N VAL A 188 -6.52 8.85 -8.76
CA VAL A 188 -6.13 7.45 -8.57
C VAL A 188 -5.00 7.33 -7.54
N PHE A 189 -4.05 8.25 -7.49
CA PHE A 189 -3.02 8.28 -6.44
C PHE A 189 -3.64 8.44 -5.06
N PHE A 190 -4.54 9.40 -4.85
CA PHE A 190 -5.19 9.62 -3.55
C PHE A 190 -6.05 8.42 -3.12
N ALA A 191 -6.72 7.77 -4.07
CA ALA A 191 -7.52 6.58 -3.81
C ALA A 191 -6.67 5.35 -3.47
N THR A 192 -5.53 5.17 -4.12
CA THR A 192 -4.74 3.93 -4.03
C THR A 192 -3.44 4.07 -3.24
N ARG A 193 -2.99 5.30 -2.97
CA ARG A 193 -1.69 5.64 -2.36
C ARG A 193 -0.48 5.03 -3.09
N LYS A 194 -0.63 4.63 -4.36
CA LYS A 194 0.46 4.04 -5.14
C LYS A 194 1.27 5.14 -5.83
N ILE A 195 2.55 5.22 -5.49
CA ILE A 195 3.49 6.26 -5.94
C ILE A 195 3.62 6.33 -7.49
N ALA A 196 3.34 5.23 -8.20
CA ALA A 196 3.35 5.21 -9.67
C ALA A 196 2.40 6.25 -10.28
N PHE A 197 1.21 6.45 -9.72
CA PHE A 197 0.25 7.44 -10.25
C PHE A 197 0.67 8.88 -9.95
N LEU A 198 1.35 9.11 -8.83
CA LEU A 198 1.99 10.40 -8.57
C LEU A 198 3.10 10.68 -9.59
N SER A 199 3.93 9.68 -9.89
CA SER A 199 4.97 9.81 -10.93
C SER A 199 4.38 10.09 -12.31
N PHE A 200 3.23 9.49 -12.65
CA PHE A 200 2.50 9.82 -13.89
C PHE A 200 2.00 11.27 -13.89
N ALA A 201 1.38 11.72 -12.81
CA ALA A 201 0.90 13.10 -12.71
C ALA A 201 2.05 14.10 -12.92
N VAL A 202 3.19 13.88 -12.27
CA VAL A 202 4.39 14.72 -12.41
C VAL A 202 4.92 14.68 -13.85
N PHE A 203 4.96 13.50 -14.48
CA PHE A 203 5.40 13.35 -15.87
C PHE A 203 4.47 14.09 -16.84
N ILE A 204 3.16 13.95 -16.69
CA ILE A 204 2.18 14.65 -17.55
C ILE A 204 2.29 16.16 -17.36
N LEU A 205 2.42 16.64 -16.11
CA LEU A 205 2.63 18.08 -15.83
C LEU A 205 3.92 18.60 -16.45
N ALA A 206 5.03 17.89 -16.30
CA ALA A 206 6.31 18.28 -16.89
C ALA A 206 6.24 18.32 -18.42
N THR A 207 5.56 17.34 -19.03
CA THR A 207 5.32 17.29 -20.48
C THR A 207 4.45 18.46 -20.93
N THR A 208 3.37 18.73 -20.23
CA THR A 208 2.45 19.85 -20.52
C THR A 208 3.18 21.19 -20.44
N PHE A 209 3.96 21.40 -19.38
CA PHE A 209 4.73 22.64 -19.21
C PHE A 209 5.80 22.80 -20.28
N TRP A 210 6.47 21.70 -20.68
CA TRP A 210 7.45 21.73 -21.76
C TRP A 210 6.82 22.19 -23.09
N PHE A 211 5.65 21.64 -23.49
CA PHE A 211 4.93 22.07 -24.68
C PHE A 211 4.45 23.54 -24.57
N PHE A 212 3.90 23.90 -23.40
CA PHE A 212 3.44 25.27 -23.14
C PHE A 212 4.58 26.29 -23.30
N ARG A 213 5.79 25.88 -22.89
CA ARG A 213 7.00 26.68 -23.09
C ARG A 213 7.45 26.70 -24.58
N VAL A 214 7.49 25.55 -25.25
CA VAL A 214 7.98 25.42 -26.63
C VAL A 214 7.11 26.16 -27.61
N PHE A 215 5.79 26.18 -27.40
CA PHE A 215 4.85 26.94 -28.25
C PHE A 215 4.84 28.45 -28.00
N GLY A 216 5.58 28.91 -26.97
CA GLY A 216 5.69 30.34 -26.67
C GLY A 216 4.63 30.87 -25.71
N TYR A 217 3.60 30.08 -25.33
CA TYR A 217 2.54 30.52 -24.42
C TYR A 217 3.06 30.87 -23.03
N ALA A 218 4.10 30.17 -22.56
CA ALA A 218 4.69 30.46 -21.26
C ALA A 218 5.30 31.88 -21.21
N PHE A 219 5.98 32.33 -22.26
CA PHE A 219 6.53 33.65 -22.33
C PHE A 219 5.41 34.71 -22.41
N GLU A 220 4.40 34.48 -23.24
CA GLU A 220 3.26 35.37 -23.39
C GLU A 220 2.48 35.56 -22.09
N ILE A 221 2.20 34.48 -21.36
CA ILE A 221 1.24 34.47 -20.23
C ILE A 221 1.91 34.58 -18.86
N LEU A 222 3.03 33.86 -18.64
CA LEU A 222 3.59 33.71 -17.29
C LEU A 222 4.66 34.77 -16.97
N TRP A 223 5.50 35.16 -17.95
CA TRP A 223 6.62 36.09 -17.70
C TRP A 223 6.91 37.03 -18.89
N PRO A 224 5.92 37.75 -19.41
CA PRO A 224 6.09 38.61 -20.62
C PRO A 224 7.11 39.74 -20.42
N GLN A 225 7.40 40.13 -19.19
CA GLN A 225 8.32 41.22 -18.83
C GLN A 225 9.72 40.75 -18.42
N THR A 226 9.94 39.43 -18.30
CA THR A 226 11.20 38.85 -17.79
C THR A 226 11.75 37.80 -18.77
N PRO A 227 12.31 38.27 -19.91
CA PRO A 227 12.79 37.39 -20.97
C PRO A 227 13.90 36.41 -20.53
N GLU A 228 14.65 36.72 -19.45
CA GLU A 228 15.70 35.86 -18.90
C GLU A 228 15.15 34.49 -18.45
N LEU A 229 13.87 34.44 -18.10
CA LEU A 229 13.21 33.18 -17.72
C LEU A 229 13.01 32.24 -18.91
N ASN A 230 13.10 32.72 -20.16
CA ASN A 230 12.94 31.86 -21.33
C ASN A 230 14.01 30.76 -21.36
N ASP A 231 15.28 31.08 -21.19
CA ASP A 231 16.37 30.13 -21.23
C ASP A 231 16.33 29.18 -19.99
N ILE A 232 16.11 29.78 -18.82
CA ILE A 232 16.03 29.00 -17.56
C ILE A 232 14.86 28.02 -17.61
N SER A 233 13.67 28.49 -18.03
CA SER A 233 12.49 27.62 -18.08
C SER A 233 12.61 26.51 -19.11
N TYR A 234 13.31 26.73 -20.22
CA TYR A 234 13.60 25.69 -21.19
C TYR A 234 14.45 24.58 -20.57
N ALA A 235 15.56 24.92 -19.91
CA ALA A 235 16.40 23.95 -19.24
C ALA A 235 15.64 23.19 -18.14
N VAL A 236 14.94 23.92 -17.26
CA VAL A 236 14.17 23.33 -16.16
C VAL A 236 13.09 22.36 -16.68
N SER A 237 12.35 22.76 -17.71
CA SER A 237 11.26 21.94 -18.25
C SER A 237 11.75 20.64 -18.88
N ILE A 238 12.85 20.65 -19.64
CA ILE A 238 13.38 19.43 -20.27
C ILE A 238 14.05 18.51 -19.25
N TYR A 239 14.75 19.05 -18.25
CA TYR A 239 15.27 18.22 -17.15
C TYR A 239 14.14 17.62 -16.33
N ALA A 240 13.10 18.39 -16.01
CA ALA A 240 11.92 17.87 -15.30
C ALA A 240 11.22 16.77 -16.09
N LEU A 241 11.10 16.92 -17.41
CA LEU A 241 10.55 15.89 -18.30
C LEU A 241 11.35 14.60 -18.23
N LEU A 242 12.67 14.66 -18.40
CA LEU A 242 13.54 13.48 -18.37
C LEU A 242 13.51 12.80 -17.00
N LEU A 243 13.62 13.55 -15.92
CA LEU A 243 13.61 13.02 -14.55
C LEU A 243 12.26 12.36 -14.20
N SER A 244 11.16 13.02 -14.57
CA SER A 244 9.82 12.48 -14.32
C SER A 244 9.55 11.20 -15.11
N ALA A 245 10.00 11.12 -16.36
CA ALA A 245 9.88 9.91 -17.17
C ALA A 245 10.66 8.73 -16.59
N PHE A 246 11.86 8.94 -16.05
CA PHE A 246 12.56 7.90 -15.27
C PHE A 246 11.79 7.52 -14.01
N GLY A 247 11.22 8.49 -13.31
CA GLY A 247 10.37 8.26 -12.15
C GLY A 247 9.23 7.30 -12.47
N VAL A 248 8.59 7.46 -13.63
CA VAL A 248 7.54 6.55 -14.11
C VAL A 248 8.09 5.13 -14.33
N ILE A 249 9.19 4.98 -15.04
CA ILE A 249 9.81 3.66 -15.31
C ILE A 249 10.11 2.94 -13.99
N VAL A 250 10.78 3.63 -13.07
CA VAL A 250 11.18 3.04 -11.78
C VAL A 250 9.97 2.66 -10.93
N THR A 251 8.96 3.52 -10.85
CA THR A 251 7.80 3.28 -9.97
C THR A 251 6.83 2.23 -10.52
N VAL A 252 6.66 2.17 -11.85
CA VAL A 252 5.78 1.20 -12.50
C VAL A 252 6.39 -0.20 -12.56
N LEU A 253 7.69 -0.31 -12.87
CA LEU A 253 8.35 -1.60 -13.00
C LEU A 253 8.78 -2.21 -11.65
N LYS A 254 8.73 -1.43 -10.55
CA LYS A 254 9.14 -1.88 -9.23
C LYS A 254 8.25 -3.01 -8.70
N ARG A 255 8.88 -4.10 -8.25
CA ARG A 255 8.20 -5.23 -7.61
C ARG A 255 8.58 -5.32 -6.12
N PRO A 256 7.69 -5.84 -5.26
CA PRO A 256 8.03 -6.10 -3.86
C PRO A 256 9.22 -7.04 -3.75
N GLY A 257 10.19 -6.67 -2.91
CA GLY A 257 11.36 -7.50 -2.63
C GLY A 257 12.38 -7.63 -3.77
N ARG A 258 12.20 -6.94 -4.92
CA ARG A 258 13.11 -7.03 -6.07
C ARG A 258 13.49 -5.66 -6.61
N GLN A 259 14.78 -5.42 -6.76
CA GLN A 259 15.28 -4.20 -7.40
C GLN A 259 15.18 -4.32 -8.92
N ILE A 260 14.87 -3.21 -9.59
CA ILE A 260 14.88 -3.10 -11.05
C ILE A 260 16.32 -3.19 -11.53
N TYR A 261 16.53 -3.84 -12.68
CA TYR A 261 17.86 -3.90 -13.29
C TYR A 261 18.38 -2.48 -13.57
N GLY A 262 19.57 -2.19 -13.07
CA GLY A 262 20.17 -0.85 -13.23
C GLY A 262 19.51 0.26 -12.39
N GLU A 263 18.61 -0.03 -11.43
CA GLU A 263 17.92 1.01 -10.63
C GLU A 263 18.89 1.99 -9.97
N LYS A 264 20.00 1.49 -9.43
CA LYS A 264 21.03 2.35 -8.83
C LYS A 264 21.66 3.28 -9.87
N PHE A 265 21.98 2.74 -11.06
CA PHE A 265 22.54 3.53 -12.16
C PHE A 265 21.55 4.59 -12.65
N ILE A 266 20.28 4.22 -12.82
CA ILE A 266 19.21 5.14 -13.24
C ILE A 266 19.07 6.29 -12.24
N LYS A 267 18.99 5.97 -10.95
CA LYS A 267 18.88 6.99 -9.89
C LYS A 267 20.11 7.89 -9.87
N TRP A 268 21.30 7.31 -9.95
CA TRP A 268 22.55 8.08 -9.97
C TRP A 268 22.60 9.00 -11.19
N PHE A 269 22.22 8.51 -12.36
CA PHE A 269 22.12 9.31 -13.57
C PHE A 269 21.12 10.45 -13.42
N CYS A 270 19.94 10.21 -12.85
CA CYS A 270 18.94 11.23 -12.58
C CYS A 270 19.45 12.34 -11.65
N TYR A 271 20.20 12.01 -10.61
CA TYR A 271 20.73 13.02 -9.70
C TYR A 271 21.91 13.80 -10.32
N LEU A 272 22.75 13.14 -11.10
CA LEU A 272 23.91 13.78 -11.73
C LEU A 272 23.54 14.67 -12.92
N LEU A 273 22.51 14.31 -13.68
CA LEU A 273 22.16 15.02 -14.90
C LEU A 273 21.93 16.53 -14.68
N PRO A 274 21.12 16.98 -13.71
CA PRO A 274 20.98 18.41 -13.41
C PRO A 274 22.27 19.05 -12.92
N LEU A 275 23.06 18.32 -12.12
CA LEU A 275 24.36 18.83 -11.60
C LEU A 275 25.37 19.02 -12.72
N ILE A 276 25.43 18.09 -13.68
CA ILE A 276 26.24 18.23 -14.88
C ILE A 276 25.75 19.42 -15.71
N GLY A 277 24.44 19.60 -15.85
CA GLY A 277 23.86 20.76 -16.55
C GLY A 277 24.27 22.07 -15.92
N ILE A 278 24.22 22.20 -14.59
CA ILE A 278 24.68 23.40 -13.87
C ILE A 278 26.20 23.61 -14.05
N ALA A 279 27.00 22.56 -13.93
CA ALA A 279 28.44 22.64 -14.12
C ALA A 279 28.82 23.06 -15.55
N VAL A 280 28.14 22.51 -16.56
CA VAL A 280 28.30 22.91 -17.97
C VAL A 280 27.92 24.36 -18.17
N TRP A 281 26.81 24.81 -17.55
CA TRP A 281 26.39 26.21 -17.62
C TRP A 281 27.46 27.16 -17.08
N GLN A 282 28.02 26.84 -15.91
CA GLN A 282 29.04 27.67 -15.26
C GLN A 282 30.39 27.68 -16.00
N THR A 283 30.75 26.57 -16.65
CA THR A 283 32.10 26.41 -17.24
C THR A 283 32.14 26.65 -18.76
N LEU A 284 31.10 26.22 -19.47
CA LEU A 284 31.06 26.19 -20.95
C LEU A 284 29.95 27.06 -21.55
N GLY A 285 29.15 27.68 -20.68
CA GLY A 285 28.08 28.59 -21.07
C GLY A 285 26.70 27.95 -21.10
N LEU A 286 25.69 28.80 -21.12
CA LEU A 286 24.28 28.41 -21.08
C LEU A 286 23.88 27.59 -22.31
N ASP A 287 24.41 27.96 -23.48
CA ASP A 287 24.07 27.34 -24.76
C ASP A 287 24.32 25.84 -24.79
N LEU A 288 25.48 25.43 -24.29
CA LEU A 288 25.84 24.00 -24.22
C LEU A 288 25.03 23.27 -23.14
N ALA A 289 24.74 23.94 -22.03
CA ALA A 289 23.88 23.41 -20.98
C ALA A 289 22.45 23.17 -21.46
N LEU A 290 21.93 24.00 -22.35
CA LEU A 290 20.59 23.85 -22.97
C LEU A 290 20.55 22.71 -24.00
N GLN A 291 21.65 22.49 -24.73
CA GLN A 291 21.75 21.42 -25.72
C GLN A 291 21.94 20.02 -25.08
N LEU A 292 22.58 19.96 -23.92
CA LEU A 292 22.91 18.70 -23.24
C LEU A 292 21.72 17.78 -23.02
N PRO A 293 20.55 18.23 -22.50
CA PRO A 293 19.39 17.36 -22.32
C PRO A 293 18.83 16.82 -23.63
N VAL A 294 18.86 17.61 -24.70
CA VAL A 294 18.43 17.17 -26.04
C VAL A 294 19.35 16.07 -26.56
N LEU A 295 20.65 16.24 -26.39
CA LEU A 295 21.64 15.25 -26.79
C LEU A 295 21.52 13.94 -25.98
N LEU A 296 21.15 14.04 -24.71
CA LEU A 296 20.96 12.91 -23.81
C LEU A 296 19.59 12.23 -23.97
N PHE A 297 18.67 12.81 -24.72
CA PHE A 297 17.34 12.23 -24.95
C PHE A 297 17.44 10.83 -25.63
N PHE A 298 18.29 10.68 -26.65
CA PHE A 298 18.46 9.38 -27.33
C PHE A 298 19.09 8.30 -26.45
N PRO A 299 20.20 8.56 -25.72
CA PRO A 299 20.70 7.61 -24.73
C PRO A 299 19.65 7.26 -23.66
N TYR A 300 18.87 8.23 -23.22
CA TYR A 300 17.76 8.02 -22.29
C TYR A 300 16.73 7.04 -22.85
N LEU A 301 16.28 7.25 -24.08
CA LEU A 301 15.30 6.38 -24.74
C LEU A 301 15.85 4.94 -24.85
N LEU A 302 17.11 4.81 -25.26
CA LEU A 302 17.78 3.50 -25.38
C LEU A 302 17.86 2.78 -24.04
N ILE A 303 18.29 3.46 -22.98
CA ILE A 303 18.35 2.91 -21.62
C ILE A 303 16.95 2.48 -21.15
N SER A 304 15.94 3.30 -21.41
CA SER A 304 14.56 2.99 -21.05
C SER A 304 14.06 1.70 -21.72
N VAL A 305 14.30 1.55 -23.01
CA VAL A 305 13.95 0.34 -23.78
C VAL A 305 14.71 -0.88 -23.25
N LEU A 306 16.02 -0.75 -23.00
CA LEU A 306 16.84 -1.83 -22.45
C LEU A 306 16.33 -2.31 -21.09
N VAL A 307 15.99 -1.38 -20.19
CA VAL A 307 15.42 -1.71 -18.87
C VAL A 307 14.10 -2.46 -19.01
N ILE A 308 13.22 -2.03 -19.89
CA ILE A 308 11.94 -2.69 -20.16
C ILE A 308 12.16 -4.12 -20.67
N ILE A 309 13.07 -4.31 -21.66
CA ILE A 309 13.39 -5.63 -22.23
C ILE A 309 13.95 -6.55 -21.14
N VAL A 310 14.91 -6.07 -20.34
CA VAL A 310 15.53 -6.87 -19.28
C VAL A 310 14.49 -7.26 -18.22
N GLU A 311 13.64 -6.31 -17.78
CA GLU A 311 12.59 -6.61 -16.81
C GLU A 311 11.53 -7.57 -17.37
N HIS A 312 11.22 -7.50 -18.67
CA HIS A 312 10.37 -8.48 -19.31
C HIS A 312 11.00 -9.89 -19.28
N LYS A 313 12.28 -10.03 -19.66
CA LYS A 313 13.02 -11.31 -19.58
C LYS A 313 13.12 -11.85 -18.15
N ARG A 314 13.09 -10.97 -17.15
CA ARG A 314 13.05 -11.33 -15.72
C ARG A 314 11.63 -11.72 -15.23
N GLY A 315 10.66 -11.87 -16.15
CA GLY A 315 9.29 -12.31 -15.88
C GLY A 315 8.38 -11.18 -15.38
N SER A 316 8.56 -9.93 -15.84
CA SER A 316 7.66 -8.83 -15.55
C SER A 316 6.56 -8.70 -16.59
N ASP A 317 5.35 -9.14 -16.28
CA ASP A 317 4.18 -8.95 -17.14
C ASP A 317 3.86 -7.47 -17.38
N ILE A 318 4.10 -6.61 -16.38
CA ILE A 318 3.87 -5.18 -16.52
C ILE A 318 4.87 -4.56 -17.50
N ALA A 319 6.11 -5.06 -17.59
CA ALA A 319 7.10 -4.55 -18.52
C ALA A 319 6.67 -4.74 -19.98
N LYS A 320 6.07 -5.89 -20.31
CA LYS A 320 5.49 -6.14 -21.66
C LYS A 320 4.39 -5.14 -21.99
N ARG A 321 3.48 -4.91 -21.05
CA ARG A 321 2.35 -3.97 -21.23
C ARG A 321 2.82 -2.52 -21.30
N PHE A 322 3.84 -2.19 -20.52
CA PHE A 322 4.48 -0.88 -20.55
C PHE A 322 5.15 -0.60 -21.88
N ALA A 323 5.87 -1.59 -22.46
CA ALA A 323 6.42 -1.49 -23.81
C ALA A 323 5.33 -1.19 -24.84
N PHE A 324 4.18 -1.87 -24.74
CA PHE A 324 3.03 -1.63 -25.63
C PHE A 324 2.49 -0.20 -25.49
N ALA A 325 2.40 0.32 -24.26
CA ALA A 325 1.96 1.68 -24.00
C ALA A 325 2.89 2.75 -24.58
N MET A 326 4.18 2.43 -24.77
CA MET A 326 5.18 3.33 -25.37
C MET A 326 5.14 3.37 -26.89
N LEU A 327 4.42 2.45 -27.56
CA LEU A 327 4.38 2.41 -29.03
C LEU A 327 3.89 3.70 -29.69
N PRO A 328 2.80 4.38 -29.22
CA PRO A 328 2.31 5.58 -29.90
C PRO A 328 3.34 6.72 -29.94
N ILE A 329 4.04 6.97 -28.83
CA ILE A 329 5.07 8.02 -28.78
C ILE A 329 6.29 7.61 -29.63
N THR A 330 6.66 6.34 -29.64
CA THR A 330 7.79 5.86 -30.44
C THR A 330 7.50 5.99 -31.93
N LEU A 331 6.31 5.57 -32.36
CA LEU A 331 5.90 5.68 -33.76
C LEU A 331 5.75 7.15 -34.20
N SER A 332 5.16 8.00 -33.37
CA SER A 332 5.02 9.43 -33.68
C SER A 332 6.38 10.15 -33.71
N SER A 333 7.33 9.75 -32.86
CA SER A 333 8.70 10.26 -32.88
C SER A 333 9.45 9.87 -34.16
N ILE A 334 9.33 8.61 -34.57
CA ILE A 334 9.91 8.12 -35.83
C ILE A 334 9.30 8.88 -37.03
N PHE A 335 7.96 9.02 -37.03
CA PHE A 335 7.24 9.76 -38.06
C PHE A 335 7.68 11.22 -38.14
N LEU A 336 7.81 11.89 -36.98
CA LEU A 336 8.34 13.25 -36.89
C LEU A 336 9.73 13.36 -37.53
N VAL A 337 10.63 12.44 -37.22
CA VAL A 337 11.99 12.41 -37.79
C VAL A 337 11.95 12.19 -39.31
N LEU A 338 11.11 11.28 -39.79
CA LEU A 338 10.97 11.03 -41.24
C LEU A 338 10.42 12.24 -41.99
N ILE A 339 9.44 12.98 -41.43
CA ILE A 339 8.93 14.21 -42.05
C ILE A 339 10.04 15.27 -42.10
N VAL A 340 10.77 15.45 -40.98
CA VAL A 340 11.85 16.44 -40.91
C VAL A 340 12.98 16.12 -41.90
N LEU A 341 13.27 14.84 -42.14
CA LEU A 341 14.31 14.41 -43.07
C LEU A 341 13.88 14.50 -44.55
N ASN A 342 12.62 14.19 -44.85
CA ASN A 342 12.20 14.01 -46.27
C ASN A 342 11.50 15.19 -46.90
N ASN A 343 11.18 16.24 -46.18
CA ASN A 343 10.51 17.48 -46.68
C ASN A 343 9.30 17.26 -47.64
N THR A 344 8.86 16.01 -47.83
CA THR A 344 7.90 15.62 -48.88
C THR A 344 6.49 15.40 -48.38
N LEU A 345 6.27 15.38 -47.05
CA LEU A 345 4.96 15.10 -46.41
C LEU A 345 4.32 16.42 -45.90
N SER A 346 4.28 17.43 -46.74
CA SER A 346 3.80 18.79 -46.39
C SER A 346 2.31 18.85 -45.99
N THR A 347 1.54 17.79 -46.20
CA THR A 347 0.09 17.74 -45.89
C THR A 347 -0.22 17.34 -44.44
N TRP A 348 0.75 16.82 -43.70
CA TRP A 348 0.58 16.36 -42.32
C TRP A 348 1.25 17.30 -41.33
N ASP A 349 0.52 17.71 -40.28
CA ASP A 349 1.11 18.47 -39.18
C ASP A 349 1.94 17.51 -38.27
N PRO A 350 3.29 17.62 -38.30
CA PRO A 350 4.16 16.76 -37.53
C PRO A 350 4.02 16.99 -36.02
N VAL A 351 3.67 18.22 -35.62
CA VAL A 351 3.49 18.59 -34.22
C VAL A 351 2.21 17.97 -33.69
N ALA A 352 1.10 18.08 -34.42
CA ALA A 352 -0.18 17.45 -34.06
C ALA A 352 -0.06 15.94 -33.94
N THR A 353 0.67 15.29 -34.85
CA THR A 353 0.91 13.84 -34.80
C THR A 353 1.72 13.45 -33.56
N PHE A 354 2.73 14.23 -33.19
CA PHE A 354 3.54 13.98 -32.00
C PHE A 354 2.74 14.19 -30.70
N MET A 355 1.92 15.25 -30.65
CA MET A 355 1.00 15.51 -29.53
C MET A 355 0.01 14.35 -29.34
N ALA A 356 -0.59 13.86 -30.42
CA ALA A 356 -1.48 12.72 -30.39
C ALA A 356 -0.78 11.45 -29.89
N GLY A 357 0.45 11.20 -30.33
CA GLY A 357 1.28 10.09 -29.85
C GLY A 357 1.55 10.14 -28.35
N ILE A 358 1.87 11.32 -27.81
CA ILE A 358 2.06 11.54 -26.38
C ILE A 358 0.75 11.32 -25.61
N LEU A 359 -0.35 11.88 -26.07
CA LEU A 359 -1.66 11.77 -25.43
C LEU A 359 -2.09 10.30 -25.33
N LEU A 360 -2.00 9.56 -26.43
CA LEU A 360 -2.30 8.12 -26.48
C LEU A 360 -1.38 7.33 -25.54
N THR A 361 -0.10 7.66 -25.50
CA THR A 361 0.85 7.03 -24.58
C THR A 361 0.46 7.26 -23.12
N CYS A 362 0.16 8.48 -22.74
CA CYS A 362 -0.28 8.81 -21.38
C CYS A 362 -1.59 8.07 -21.01
N MET A 363 -2.55 8.02 -21.92
CA MET A 363 -3.80 7.31 -21.75
C MET A 363 -3.57 5.79 -21.57
N PHE A 364 -2.80 5.16 -22.45
CA PHE A 364 -2.49 3.73 -22.35
C PHE A 364 -1.72 3.40 -21.07
N MET A 365 -0.79 4.26 -20.65
CA MET A 365 -0.06 4.10 -19.40
C MET A 365 -0.99 4.07 -18.19
N ILE A 366 -1.91 5.02 -18.08
CA ILE A 366 -2.88 5.08 -16.99
C ILE A 366 -3.76 3.84 -16.99
N VAL A 367 -4.33 3.48 -18.14
CA VAL A 367 -5.23 2.30 -18.28
C VAL A 367 -4.51 1.01 -17.92
N ILE A 368 -3.31 0.78 -18.47
CA ILE A 368 -2.53 -0.43 -18.23
C ILE A 368 -2.13 -0.55 -16.76
N THR A 369 -1.66 0.56 -16.17
CA THR A 369 -1.25 0.56 -14.77
C THR A 369 -2.44 0.38 -13.83
N SER A 370 -3.58 1.01 -14.12
CA SER A 370 -4.82 0.84 -13.36
C SER A 370 -5.33 -0.60 -13.41
N ASN A 371 -5.40 -1.20 -14.59
CA ASN A 371 -5.82 -2.59 -14.76
C ASN A 371 -4.87 -3.59 -14.05
N TYR A 372 -3.58 -3.33 -14.11
CA TYR A 372 -2.60 -4.15 -13.38
C TYR A 372 -2.81 -4.04 -11.87
N LEU A 373 -3.01 -2.82 -11.37
CA LEU A 373 -3.26 -2.58 -9.95
C LEU A 373 -4.55 -3.24 -9.47
N ILE A 374 -5.65 -3.09 -10.22
CA ILE A 374 -6.94 -3.72 -9.88
C ILE A 374 -6.78 -5.24 -9.75
N LYS A 375 -6.16 -5.88 -10.74
CA LYS A 375 -5.91 -7.34 -10.69
C LYS A 375 -5.03 -7.76 -9.51
N ARG A 376 -4.05 -6.94 -9.16
CA ARG A 376 -3.19 -7.21 -8.02
C ARG A 376 -3.95 -7.09 -6.70
N LEU A 377 -4.73 -6.02 -6.52
CA LEU A 377 -5.57 -5.82 -5.33
C LEU A 377 -6.62 -6.93 -5.18
N GLN A 378 -7.20 -7.40 -6.29
CA GLN A 378 -8.10 -8.56 -6.27
C GLN A 378 -7.39 -9.81 -5.74
N LYS A 379 -6.20 -10.13 -6.26
CA LYS A 379 -5.41 -11.27 -5.77
C LYS A 379 -5.03 -11.16 -4.29
N GLU A 380 -4.65 -9.97 -3.83
CA GLU A 380 -4.35 -9.73 -2.41
C GLU A 380 -5.60 -9.97 -1.53
N ARG A 381 -6.76 -9.46 -1.95
CA ARG A 381 -8.05 -9.68 -1.24
C ARG A 381 -8.47 -11.15 -1.23
N ASP A 382 -8.29 -11.87 -2.33
CA ASP A 382 -8.65 -13.28 -2.40
C ASP A 382 -7.74 -14.11 -1.48
N ALA A 383 -6.44 -13.82 -1.44
CA ALA A 383 -5.51 -14.44 -0.50
C ALA A 383 -5.85 -14.13 0.97
N GLU A 384 -6.23 -12.89 1.29
CA GLU A 384 -6.67 -12.52 2.65
C GLU A 384 -7.94 -13.27 3.06
N LYS A 385 -8.92 -13.41 2.14
CA LYS A 385 -10.14 -14.19 2.40
C LYS A 385 -9.84 -15.66 2.66
N GLU A 386 -8.91 -16.24 1.91
CA GLU A 386 -8.52 -17.65 2.09
C GLU A 386 -7.81 -17.87 3.44
N VAL A 387 -6.91 -16.97 3.83
CA VAL A 387 -6.27 -16.99 5.16
C VAL A 387 -7.30 -16.83 6.28
N ALA A 388 -8.25 -15.91 6.13
CA ALA A 388 -9.32 -15.73 7.12
C ALA A 388 -10.21 -16.99 7.24
N ARG A 389 -10.53 -17.64 6.12
CA ARG A 389 -11.28 -18.91 6.10
C ARG A 389 -10.51 -20.03 6.81
N MET A 390 -9.23 -20.24 6.48
CA MET A 390 -8.40 -21.25 7.13
C MET A 390 -8.29 -21.02 8.64
N LYS A 391 -8.14 -19.76 9.06
CA LYS A 391 -8.11 -19.40 10.48
C LYS A 391 -9.43 -19.73 11.20
N SER A 392 -10.58 -19.45 10.56
CA SER A 392 -11.90 -19.78 11.09
C SER A 392 -12.10 -21.29 11.21
N GLU A 393 -11.68 -22.07 10.23
CA GLU A 393 -11.72 -23.53 10.26
C GLU A 393 -10.83 -24.09 11.38
N GLN A 394 -9.62 -23.58 11.54
CA GLN A 394 -8.72 -23.97 12.64
C GLN A 394 -9.30 -23.64 14.02
N THR A 395 -9.93 -22.49 14.18
CA THR A 395 -10.57 -22.10 15.45
C THR A 395 -11.73 -23.06 15.78
N SER A 396 -12.57 -23.39 14.80
CA SER A 396 -13.66 -24.34 15.01
C SER A 396 -13.19 -25.74 15.38
N ILE A 397 -12.13 -26.24 14.74
CA ILE A 397 -11.51 -27.53 15.10
C ILE A 397 -10.94 -27.49 16.51
N LEU A 398 -10.25 -26.41 16.88
CA LEU A 398 -9.68 -26.24 18.20
C LEU A 398 -10.77 -26.20 19.29
N GLU A 399 -11.85 -25.46 19.06
CA GLU A 399 -12.99 -25.40 19.97
C GLU A 399 -13.64 -26.77 20.19
N SER A 400 -13.81 -27.56 19.11
CA SER A 400 -14.34 -28.94 19.24
C SER A 400 -13.41 -29.85 20.03
N LEU A 401 -12.10 -29.77 19.82
CA LEU A 401 -11.10 -30.55 20.53
C LEU A 401 -11.02 -30.16 22.01
N VAL A 402 -11.06 -28.86 22.32
CA VAL A 402 -11.10 -28.37 23.70
C VAL A 402 -12.33 -28.90 24.42
N LYS A 403 -13.51 -28.86 23.79
CA LYS A 403 -14.74 -29.39 24.35
C LYS A 403 -14.65 -30.90 24.63
N GLU A 404 -14.13 -31.67 23.70
CA GLU A 404 -13.93 -33.11 23.85
C GLU A 404 -12.98 -33.43 25.04
N ARG A 405 -11.84 -32.77 25.09
CA ARG A 405 -10.85 -32.94 26.15
C ARG A 405 -11.36 -32.53 27.54
N THR A 406 -12.19 -31.46 27.58
CA THR A 406 -12.81 -31.03 28.84
C THR A 406 -13.75 -32.12 29.38
N LEU A 407 -14.58 -32.70 28.51
CA LEU A 407 -15.48 -33.82 28.91
C LEU A 407 -14.70 -35.05 29.37
N GLU A 408 -13.64 -35.47 28.68
CA GLU A 408 -12.78 -36.58 29.11
C GLU A 408 -12.17 -36.31 30.49
N LEU A 409 -11.67 -35.08 30.71
CA LEU A 409 -11.07 -34.70 31.98
C LEU A 409 -12.08 -34.71 33.14
N GLU A 410 -13.31 -34.23 32.92
CA GLU A 410 -14.39 -34.26 33.89
C GLU A 410 -14.78 -35.69 34.25
N GLN A 411 -14.89 -36.60 33.28
CA GLN A 411 -15.17 -38.01 33.51
C GLN A 411 -14.07 -38.69 34.32
N SER A 412 -12.81 -38.45 33.95
CA SER A 412 -11.66 -38.96 34.66
C SER A 412 -11.62 -38.47 36.12
N ASN A 413 -11.90 -37.18 36.34
CA ASN A 413 -11.94 -36.58 37.68
C ASN A 413 -13.06 -37.20 38.54
N ARG A 414 -14.26 -37.48 37.96
CA ARG A 414 -15.34 -38.17 38.67
C ARG A 414 -14.94 -39.58 39.09
N MET A 415 -14.34 -40.38 38.18
CA MET A 415 -13.84 -41.72 38.50
C MET A 415 -12.80 -41.69 39.62
N LEU A 416 -11.85 -40.76 39.55
CA LEU A 416 -10.85 -40.59 40.61
C LEU A 416 -11.49 -40.21 41.95
N ALA A 417 -12.50 -39.36 41.95
CA ALA A 417 -13.23 -38.99 43.17
C ALA A 417 -14.00 -40.18 43.75
N GLU A 418 -14.65 -41.00 42.93
CA GLU A 418 -15.33 -42.24 43.38
C GLU A 418 -14.35 -43.25 43.99
N LEU A 419 -13.20 -43.50 43.32
CA LEU A 419 -12.16 -44.39 43.84
C LEU A 419 -11.58 -43.91 45.19
N ALA A 420 -11.53 -42.59 45.40
CA ALA A 420 -11.00 -41.98 46.62
C ALA A 420 -12.05 -41.83 47.75
N SER A 421 -13.28 -42.31 47.57
CA SER A 421 -14.38 -42.09 48.51
C SER A 421 -14.53 -43.15 49.59
N LYS A 422 -13.87 -44.30 49.44
CA LYS A 422 -13.98 -45.46 50.38
C LYS A 422 -12.71 -45.69 51.17
N ASP A 423 -12.84 -46.29 52.36
CA ASP A 423 -11.72 -46.80 53.17
C ASP A 423 -11.20 -48.11 52.57
N ALA A 424 -9.88 -48.17 52.33
CA ALA A 424 -9.25 -49.31 51.65
C ALA A 424 -9.37 -50.68 52.42
N LEU A 425 -9.52 -50.64 53.74
CA LEU A 425 -9.62 -51.83 54.54
C LEU A 425 -11.06 -52.34 54.65
N THR A 426 -11.99 -51.45 54.98
CA THR A 426 -13.36 -51.77 55.34
C THR A 426 -14.36 -51.57 54.19
N ASN A 427 -13.99 -50.90 53.12
CA ASN A 427 -14.85 -50.54 52.00
C ASN A 427 -16.05 -49.67 52.39
N LEU A 428 -16.14 -49.21 53.65
CA LEU A 428 -17.07 -48.12 54.03
C LEU A 428 -16.66 -46.78 53.46
N PRO A 429 -17.58 -45.79 53.39
CA PRO A 429 -17.21 -44.38 53.21
C PRO A 429 -16.05 -44.02 54.16
N ASN A 430 -15.00 -43.42 53.56
CA ASN A 430 -13.88 -42.94 54.34
C ASN A 430 -14.21 -41.63 55.06
N ARG A 431 -13.34 -41.17 55.93
CA ARG A 431 -13.51 -39.91 56.69
C ARG A 431 -13.89 -38.76 55.80
N ARG A 432 -13.24 -38.61 54.62
CA ARG A 432 -13.55 -37.54 53.68
C ARG A 432 -15.00 -37.61 53.16
N SER A 433 -15.50 -38.79 52.90
CA SER A 433 -16.89 -39.02 52.49
C SER A 433 -17.88 -38.71 53.62
N VAL A 434 -17.51 -39.05 54.87
CA VAL A 434 -18.28 -38.64 56.04
C VAL A 434 -18.32 -37.13 56.18
N ASP A 435 -17.18 -36.44 56.10
CA ASP A 435 -17.09 -34.98 56.19
C ASP A 435 -17.97 -34.31 55.11
N LEU A 436 -17.89 -34.75 53.85
CA LEU A 436 -18.72 -34.24 52.77
C LEU A 436 -20.22 -34.46 53.00
N PHE A 437 -20.62 -35.62 53.51
CA PHE A 437 -22.03 -35.91 53.82
C PHE A 437 -22.53 -35.04 54.97
N VAL A 438 -21.69 -34.83 55.96
CA VAL A 438 -21.98 -33.98 57.12
C VAL A 438 -22.18 -32.54 56.65
N ASP A 439 -21.23 -31.99 55.89
CA ASP A 439 -21.33 -30.61 55.39
C ASP A 439 -22.61 -30.40 54.58
N ALA A 440 -22.92 -31.28 53.62
CA ALA A 440 -24.16 -31.27 52.87
C ALA A 440 -25.42 -31.43 53.71
N SER A 441 -25.32 -32.15 54.84
CA SER A 441 -26.44 -32.37 55.77
C SER A 441 -26.71 -31.11 56.58
N PHE A 442 -25.67 -30.46 57.07
CA PHE A 442 -25.78 -29.27 57.90
C PHE A 442 -26.15 -28.02 57.06
N GLU A 443 -25.71 -27.93 55.82
CA GLU A 443 -26.21 -26.89 54.90
C GLU A 443 -27.73 -26.95 54.72
N SER A 444 -28.30 -28.18 54.72
CA SER A 444 -29.75 -28.38 54.59
C SER A 444 -30.57 -28.01 55.86
N LEU A 445 -29.91 -27.84 57.01
CA LEU A 445 -30.55 -27.38 58.25
C LEU A 445 -30.89 -25.88 58.27
N VAL A 446 -30.18 -25.12 57.48
CA VAL A 446 -30.38 -23.64 57.44
C VAL A 446 -31.68 -23.32 56.71
N GLY A 447 -32.78 -23.25 57.45
CA GLY A 447 -34.10 -22.86 56.93
C GLY A 447 -35.24 -23.88 57.05
N GLY A 448 -35.07 -24.99 57.76
CA GLY A 448 -36.12 -25.98 57.90
C GLY A 448 -36.15 -26.67 59.27
N ASP A 449 -37.31 -27.24 59.63
CA ASP A 449 -37.54 -28.07 60.81
C ASP A 449 -36.91 -29.49 60.63
N ARG A 450 -35.65 -29.55 60.24
CA ARG A 450 -34.95 -30.82 60.01
C ARG A 450 -34.05 -31.18 61.18
N ASN A 451 -33.90 -32.49 61.43
CA ASN A 451 -33.03 -33.00 62.45
C ASN A 451 -31.85 -33.73 61.79
N ILE A 452 -30.65 -33.57 62.37
CA ILE A 452 -29.48 -34.38 62.06
C ILE A 452 -29.03 -35.07 63.35
N ALA A 453 -28.84 -36.34 63.22
CA ALA A 453 -28.24 -37.14 64.26
C ALA A 453 -26.79 -37.52 63.90
N VAL A 454 -25.88 -37.38 64.87
CA VAL A 454 -24.47 -37.69 64.71
C VAL A 454 -24.09 -38.67 65.80
N ALA A 455 -23.59 -39.81 65.43
CA ALA A 455 -23.04 -40.83 66.40
C ALA A 455 -21.57 -41.13 66.04
N LEU A 456 -20.75 -41.17 67.06
CA LEU A 456 -19.39 -41.72 67.01
C LEU A 456 -19.33 -43.05 67.73
N ILE A 457 -18.71 -44.04 67.13
CA ILE A 457 -18.56 -45.41 67.60
C ILE A 457 -17.07 -45.68 67.72
N ASP A 458 -16.68 -46.26 68.83
CA ASP A 458 -15.30 -46.73 69.09
C ASP A 458 -15.33 -48.12 69.62
N LEU A 459 -14.50 -49.02 69.07
CA LEU A 459 -14.43 -50.42 69.48
C LEU A 459 -13.65 -50.57 70.78
N ASP A 460 -14.33 -51.05 71.79
CA ASP A 460 -13.75 -51.18 73.11
C ASP A 460 -12.61 -52.18 73.17
N HIS A 461 -11.51 -51.75 73.79
CA HIS A 461 -10.31 -52.58 73.96
C HIS A 461 -9.73 -53.12 72.63
N PHE A 462 -9.96 -52.47 71.50
CA PHE A 462 -9.50 -52.91 70.18
C PHE A 462 -7.98 -53.06 70.12
N LYS A 463 -7.25 -52.19 70.80
CA LYS A 463 -5.81 -52.35 70.96
C LYS A 463 -5.45 -53.66 71.62
N THR A 464 -6.19 -54.11 72.67
CA THR A 464 -5.97 -55.41 73.34
C THR A 464 -6.24 -56.57 72.38
N ILE A 465 -7.23 -56.43 71.48
CA ILE A 465 -7.47 -57.43 70.42
C ILE A 465 -6.24 -57.52 69.50
N ASN A 466 -5.75 -56.40 69.03
CA ASN A 466 -4.56 -56.35 68.20
C ASN A 466 -3.32 -56.94 68.92
N ASP A 467 -3.12 -56.57 70.18
CA ASP A 467 -1.96 -57.02 70.97
C ASP A 467 -2.03 -58.50 71.27
N SER A 468 -3.25 -59.11 71.47
CA SER A 468 -3.44 -60.53 71.85
C SER A 468 -3.51 -61.43 70.62
N PHE A 469 -4.15 -60.98 69.51
CA PHE A 469 -4.48 -61.88 68.38
C PHE A 469 -3.81 -61.40 67.07
N GLY A 470 -3.07 -60.29 67.12
CA GLY A 470 -2.39 -59.75 65.98
C GLY A 470 -3.26 -58.81 65.12
N HIS A 471 -2.63 -57.92 64.34
CA HIS A 471 -3.31 -56.90 63.49
C HIS A 471 -4.22 -57.56 62.44
N ASN A 472 -3.91 -58.73 61.93
CA ASN A 472 -4.76 -59.43 60.94
C ASN A 472 -6.15 -59.80 61.55
N VAL A 473 -6.22 -60.18 62.83
CA VAL A 473 -7.49 -60.42 63.51
C VAL A 473 -8.23 -59.12 63.78
N GLY A 474 -7.51 -58.06 64.18
CA GLY A 474 -8.08 -56.72 64.29
C GLY A 474 -8.70 -56.22 62.96
N ASP A 475 -8.04 -56.45 61.83
CA ASP A 475 -8.56 -56.15 60.53
C ASP A 475 -9.85 -56.92 60.17
N ILE A 476 -9.93 -58.17 60.56
CA ILE A 476 -11.16 -59.01 60.44
C ILE A 476 -12.29 -58.38 61.26
N VAL A 477 -12.02 -58.01 62.52
CA VAL A 477 -13.00 -57.35 63.38
C VAL A 477 -13.51 -56.04 62.72
N LEU A 478 -12.59 -55.17 62.24
CA LEU A 478 -12.96 -53.94 61.59
C LEU A 478 -13.84 -54.20 60.36
N LYS A 479 -13.51 -55.20 59.53
CA LYS A 479 -14.32 -55.57 58.36
C LYS A 479 -15.70 -56.05 58.72
N LYS A 480 -15.82 -56.82 59.78
CA LYS A 480 -17.11 -57.36 60.26
C LYS A 480 -18.00 -56.24 60.81
N VAL A 481 -17.45 -55.34 61.62
CA VAL A 481 -18.16 -54.18 62.13
C VAL A 481 -18.57 -53.26 60.93
N ALA A 482 -17.68 -53.06 59.97
CA ALA A 482 -17.99 -52.30 58.77
C ALA A 482 -19.16 -52.93 57.98
N ASN A 483 -19.22 -54.26 57.85
CA ASN A 483 -20.33 -54.92 57.14
C ASN A 483 -21.68 -54.67 57.85
N THR A 484 -21.68 -54.67 59.22
CA THR A 484 -22.87 -54.32 59.98
C THR A 484 -23.31 -52.87 59.70
N LEU A 485 -22.36 -51.95 59.62
CA LEU A 485 -22.62 -50.55 59.41
C LEU A 485 -22.97 -50.22 57.95
N ASP A 486 -22.46 -50.96 56.96
CA ASP A 486 -22.72 -50.74 55.56
C ASP A 486 -24.19 -50.85 55.15
N ALA A 487 -24.91 -51.76 55.89
CA ALA A 487 -26.36 -51.92 55.72
C ALA A 487 -27.18 -50.65 56.04
N LEU A 488 -26.58 -49.70 56.74
CA LEU A 488 -27.23 -48.41 57.08
C LEU A 488 -27.08 -47.35 56.01
N ASN A 489 -26.15 -47.52 55.06
CA ASN A 489 -25.86 -46.55 54.08
C ASN A 489 -27.01 -46.34 53.05
N GLY A 490 -27.46 -45.13 52.90
CA GLY A 490 -28.55 -44.74 52.00
C GLY A 490 -28.64 -43.22 51.85
N ASP A 491 -29.70 -42.74 51.21
CA ASP A 491 -29.83 -41.33 50.90
C ASP A 491 -29.85 -40.40 52.12
N ASN A 492 -30.43 -40.90 53.26
CA ASN A 492 -30.60 -40.16 54.48
C ASN A 492 -29.65 -40.53 55.59
N MET A 493 -28.81 -41.54 55.40
CA MET A 493 -27.89 -42.01 56.38
C MET A 493 -26.56 -42.47 55.81
N LEU A 494 -25.48 -42.05 56.42
CA LEU A 494 -24.13 -42.49 56.07
C LEU A 494 -23.41 -43.00 57.31
N ALA A 495 -22.96 -44.25 57.20
CA ALA A 495 -22.01 -44.84 58.13
C ALA A 495 -20.64 -44.92 57.43
N GLY A 496 -19.59 -44.47 58.08
CA GLY A 496 -18.25 -44.44 57.54
C GLY A 496 -17.17 -44.70 58.58
N ARG A 497 -15.98 -45.13 58.15
CA ARG A 497 -14.81 -45.29 59.04
C ARG A 497 -14.17 -43.92 59.24
N PHE A 498 -14.16 -43.46 60.49
CA PHE A 498 -13.70 -42.13 60.84
C PHE A 498 -12.19 -42.09 61.15
N GLY A 499 -11.66 -43.18 61.70
CA GLY A 499 -10.23 -43.34 61.95
C GLY A 499 -9.97 -44.66 62.60
N GLY A 500 -8.81 -45.22 62.62
CA GLY A 500 -8.39 -46.42 63.32
C GLY A 500 -9.50 -47.48 63.62
N GLU A 501 -9.98 -47.48 64.87
CA GLU A 501 -11.11 -48.26 65.36
C GLU A 501 -12.41 -47.48 65.53
N GLU A 502 -12.43 -46.26 64.98
CA GLU A 502 -13.55 -45.30 65.08
C GLU A 502 -14.42 -45.28 63.81
N PHE A 503 -15.73 -45.32 64.04
CA PHE A 503 -16.75 -45.20 62.99
C PHE A 503 -17.69 -44.02 63.30
N ALA A 504 -18.31 -43.43 62.28
CA ALA A 504 -19.30 -42.42 62.46
C ALA A 504 -20.59 -42.77 61.72
N ILE A 505 -21.73 -42.48 62.29
CA ILE A 505 -23.05 -42.54 61.64
C ILE A 505 -23.68 -41.19 61.66
N ILE A 506 -24.09 -40.71 60.50
CA ILE A 506 -24.82 -39.49 60.33
C ILE A 506 -26.20 -39.82 59.75
N ALA A 507 -27.27 -39.34 60.36
CA ALA A 507 -28.63 -39.52 59.85
C ALA A 507 -29.35 -38.19 59.73
N ARG A 508 -30.12 -38.09 58.69
CA ARG A 508 -30.97 -36.89 58.37
C ARG A 508 -32.43 -37.27 58.66
N ASP A 509 -33.19 -36.29 59.12
CA ASP A 509 -34.65 -36.37 59.27
C ASP A 509 -35.12 -37.58 60.14
N MET A 510 -34.34 -37.92 61.19
CA MET A 510 -34.64 -39.01 62.12
C MET A 510 -34.88 -38.43 63.53
N ASP A 511 -35.93 -38.87 64.17
CA ASP A 511 -36.19 -38.53 65.57
C ASP A 511 -35.27 -39.25 66.53
N ASP A 512 -35.16 -38.73 67.77
CA ASP A 512 -34.25 -39.23 68.80
C ASP A 512 -34.52 -40.66 69.16
N ASN A 513 -35.76 -41.06 69.32
CA ASN A 513 -36.13 -42.47 69.71
C ASN A 513 -35.79 -43.45 68.60
N THR A 514 -36.09 -43.12 67.35
CA THR A 514 -35.80 -43.92 66.17
C THR A 514 -34.29 -44.07 66.02
N PHE A 515 -33.52 -42.98 66.17
CA PHE A 515 -32.06 -43.01 66.05
C PHE A 515 -31.44 -43.83 67.19
N TYR A 516 -31.92 -43.67 68.44
CA TYR A 516 -31.45 -44.48 69.58
C TYR A 516 -31.72 -45.94 69.38
N ASN A 517 -32.94 -46.34 68.98
CA ASN A 517 -33.27 -47.72 68.69
C ASN A 517 -32.40 -48.32 67.58
N MET A 518 -32.11 -47.56 66.52
CA MET A 518 -31.19 -48.02 65.50
C MET A 518 -29.77 -48.21 66.03
N LEU A 519 -29.25 -47.25 66.83
CA LEU A 519 -27.94 -47.37 67.47
C LEU A 519 -27.90 -48.59 68.44
N ASN A 520 -29.00 -48.90 69.13
CA ASN A 520 -29.09 -50.05 69.99
C ASN A 520 -29.02 -51.33 69.20
N ASN A 521 -29.69 -51.45 68.07
CA ASN A 521 -29.57 -52.59 67.16
C ASN A 521 -28.12 -52.76 66.66
N VAL A 522 -27.47 -51.63 66.21
CA VAL A 522 -26.07 -51.65 65.80
C VAL A 522 -25.15 -52.10 66.91
N HIS A 523 -25.39 -51.65 68.16
CA HIS A 523 -24.62 -52.04 69.34
C HIS A 523 -24.78 -53.51 69.65
N ASP A 524 -26.01 -54.04 69.63
CA ASP A 524 -26.31 -55.43 69.84
C ASP A 524 -25.72 -56.33 68.75
N ASP A 525 -25.79 -55.88 67.46
CA ASP A 525 -25.18 -56.61 66.37
C ASP A 525 -23.65 -56.65 66.49
N ILE A 526 -23.00 -55.58 66.90
CA ILE A 526 -21.55 -55.59 67.16
C ILE A 526 -21.19 -56.51 68.33
N ASN A 527 -21.95 -56.46 69.44
CA ASN A 527 -21.75 -57.33 70.57
C ASN A 527 -22.02 -58.80 70.25
N GLY A 528 -22.93 -59.07 69.33
CA GLY A 528 -23.27 -60.42 68.86
C GLY A 528 -22.30 -60.98 67.83
N LEU A 529 -21.27 -60.23 67.40
CA LEU A 529 -20.28 -60.73 66.45
C LEU A 529 -19.52 -61.92 67.07
N SER A 530 -19.79 -63.11 66.60
CA SER A 530 -19.04 -64.29 66.92
C SER A 530 -17.92 -64.52 65.90
N LEU A 531 -16.69 -64.45 66.36
CA LEU A 531 -15.50 -64.61 65.55
C LEU A 531 -14.66 -65.77 66.10
N SER A 532 -14.48 -66.81 65.33
CA SER A 532 -13.66 -67.95 65.70
C SER A 532 -12.24 -67.56 66.09
N GLU A 533 -11.76 -66.48 65.56
CA GLU A 533 -10.41 -65.91 65.76
C GLU A 533 -10.25 -65.27 67.16
N LEU A 534 -11.35 -65.01 67.90
CA LEU A 534 -11.32 -64.31 69.17
C LEU A 534 -11.49 -65.27 70.39
N GLU A 535 -11.51 -66.58 70.18
CA GLU A 535 -11.58 -67.57 71.26
C GLU A 535 -12.68 -67.30 72.33
N ASP A 536 -13.94 -67.12 71.89
CA ASP A 536 -15.13 -66.74 72.69
C ASP A 536 -15.14 -65.29 73.29
N ARG A 537 -14.23 -64.42 72.93
CA ARG A 537 -14.32 -63.03 73.34
C ARG A 537 -15.30 -62.27 72.43
N THR A 538 -16.10 -61.43 73.02
CA THR A 538 -17.04 -60.52 72.31
C THR A 538 -16.38 -59.23 72.00
N VAL A 539 -16.81 -58.63 70.89
CA VAL A 539 -16.40 -57.25 70.47
C VAL A 539 -17.37 -56.27 71.12
N GLY A 540 -16.90 -55.46 72.05
CA GLY A 540 -17.71 -54.39 72.63
C GLY A 540 -17.54 -53.09 71.87
N ALA A 541 -18.55 -52.21 71.86
CA ALA A 541 -18.50 -50.92 71.29
C ALA A 541 -19.10 -49.85 72.21
N SER A 542 -18.38 -48.74 72.37
CA SER A 542 -18.91 -47.55 73.01
C SER A 542 -19.46 -46.59 71.98
N ILE A 543 -20.65 -46.03 72.18
CA ILE A 543 -21.33 -45.16 71.23
C ILE A 543 -21.71 -43.84 71.94
N GLY A 544 -21.29 -42.72 71.37
CA GLY A 544 -21.74 -41.39 71.79
C GLY A 544 -22.52 -40.71 70.68
N TYR A 545 -23.71 -40.22 70.99
CA TYR A 545 -24.50 -39.56 69.97
C TYR A 545 -25.14 -38.25 70.46
N THR A 546 -25.48 -37.42 69.47
CA THR A 546 -26.19 -36.16 69.67
C THR A 546 -27.24 -35.92 68.59
N MET A 547 -28.29 -35.23 68.97
CA MET A 547 -29.30 -34.69 68.08
C MET A 547 -29.03 -33.24 67.86
N CYS A 548 -29.08 -32.82 66.62
CA CYS A 548 -28.85 -31.46 66.16
C CYS A 548 -30.11 -30.90 65.51
N THR A 549 -30.54 -29.72 65.93
CA THR A 549 -31.72 -29.02 65.42
C THR A 549 -31.36 -27.55 65.22
N GLY A 550 -31.86 -26.90 64.19
CA GLY A 550 -31.74 -25.46 63.99
C GLY A 550 -30.29 -24.96 63.77
N GLN A 551 -29.78 -24.12 64.61
CA GLN A 551 -28.48 -23.45 64.46
C GLN A 551 -27.28 -24.22 65.03
N THR A 552 -27.30 -25.53 65.04
CA THR A 552 -26.17 -26.32 65.55
C THR A 552 -25.05 -26.29 64.51
N ASP A 553 -23.83 -25.95 64.92
CA ASP A 553 -22.63 -26.03 64.11
C ASP A 553 -22.09 -27.50 64.03
N VAL A 554 -21.51 -27.89 62.89
CA VAL A 554 -20.90 -29.20 62.66
C VAL A 554 -19.87 -29.52 63.73
N VAL A 555 -18.98 -28.58 64.04
CA VAL A 555 -17.92 -28.77 65.04
C VAL A 555 -18.52 -29.00 66.44
N ASP A 556 -19.59 -28.29 66.80
CA ASP A 556 -20.27 -28.51 68.06
C ASP A 556 -20.99 -29.84 68.11
N ALA A 557 -21.58 -30.31 67.03
CA ALA A 557 -22.22 -31.61 66.93
C ALA A 557 -21.22 -32.76 67.20
N PHE A 558 -20.10 -32.76 66.50
CA PHE A 558 -19.04 -33.79 66.71
C PHE A 558 -18.44 -33.71 68.12
N ARG A 559 -18.17 -32.50 68.62
CA ARG A 559 -17.69 -32.27 69.99
C ARG A 559 -18.63 -32.88 71.02
N ARG A 560 -19.96 -32.73 70.88
CA ARG A 560 -20.97 -33.29 71.77
C ARG A 560 -21.05 -34.82 71.67
N ALA A 561 -21.01 -35.33 70.46
CA ALA A 561 -20.98 -36.81 70.25
C ALA A 561 -19.70 -37.43 70.82
N ASP A 562 -18.55 -36.79 70.67
CA ASP A 562 -17.27 -37.25 71.25
C ASP A 562 -17.28 -37.21 72.78
N LYS A 563 -17.80 -36.14 73.37
CA LYS A 563 -17.97 -36.02 74.81
C LYS A 563 -18.89 -37.15 75.33
N ALA A 564 -19.97 -37.48 74.64
CA ALA A 564 -20.86 -38.59 74.99
C ALA A 564 -20.16 -39.95 74.86
N LEU A 565 -19.37 -40.12 73.82
CA LEU A 565 -18.54 -41.30 73.62
C LEU A 565 -17.51 -41.50 74.76
N TYR A 566 -16.86 -40.38 75.14
CA TYR A 566 -15.95 -40.40 76.30
C TYR A 566 -16.67 -40.82 77.62
N ILE A 567 -17.92 -40.30 77.84
CA ILE A 567 -18.73 -40.70 78.96
C ILE A 567 -19.10 -42.19 78.92
N ALA A 568 -19.43 -42.75 77.74
CA ALA A 568 -19.68 -44.15 77.51
C ALA A 568 -18.46 -44.99 77.90
N LYS A 569 -17.28 -44.62 77.49
CA LYS A 569 -16.01 -45.30 77.86
C LYS A 569 -15.77 -45.27 79.40
N ASN A 570 -16.11 -44.15 80.06
CA ASN A 570 -15.92 -44.02 81.51
C ASN A 570 -17.01 -44.75 82.39
N LYS A 571 -18.20 -44.97 81.82
CA LYS A 571 -19.29 -45.70 82.49
C LYS A 571 -19.11 -47.23 82.52
N GLY A 572 -18.01 -47.71 82.00
CA GLY A 572 -17.73 -49.16 81.96
C GLY A 572 -17.66 -49.72 80.55
N ARG A 573 -17.71 -48.84 79.53
CA ARG A 573 -17.72 -49.20 78.10
C ARG A 573 -18.97 -50.01 77.69
N ASN A 574 -18.98 -50.46 76.44
CA ASN A 574 -20.05 -51.31 75.89
C ASN A 574 -21.46 -50.73 76.20
N CYS A 575 -21.65 -49.47 75.91
CA CYS A 575 -22.92 -48.78 76.16
C CYS A 575 -23.10 -47.53 75.22
N ILE A 576 -24.33 -47.11 75.11
CA ILE A 576 -24.73 -45.92 74.30
C ILE A 576 -24.99 -44.80 75.28
N VAL A 577 -24.42 -43.63 74.99
CA VAL A 577 -24.65 -42.42 75.78
C VAL A 577 -25.09 -41.25 74.82
N ARG A 578 -26.16 -40.61 75.23
CA ARG A 578 -26.65 -39.38 74.56
C ARG A 578 -25.99 -38.17 75.19
N ALA A 579 -25.57 -37.26 74.33
CA ALA A 579 -25.11 -35.93 74.78
C ALA A 579 -26.27 -35.13 75.41
N LYS A 580 -26.05 -34.58 76.59
CA LYS A 580 -27.05 -33.69 77.22
C LYS A 580 -27.18 -32.36 76.49
N LYS A 581 -28.41 -31.81 76.36
CA LYS A 581 -28.67 -30.52 75.78
C LYS A 581 -28.11 -29.46 76.72
N GLY A 582 -27.02 -28.79 76.30
CA GLY A 582 -26.46 -27.63 77.05
C GLY A 582 -25.17 -27.93 77.85
N GLU A 583 -24.50 -29.13 77.72
CA GLU A 583 -23.16 -29.38 78.27
C GLU A 583 -22.04 -29.34 77.21
#